data_324521a3b0c0302e3cb19044ee0443f7
#
_entry.id   324521a3b0c0302e3cb19044ee0443f7
#
_cell.length_a   1.000
_cell.length_b   1.000
_cell.length_c   1.000
_cell.angle_alpha   90.00
_cell.angle_beta   90.00
_cell.angle_gamma   90.00
#
_symmetry.space_group_name_H-M   'P 1'
#
loop_
_entity.id
_entity.type
_entity.pdbx_description
1 polymer ?
#
loop_
_entity_poly.entity_id
_entity_poly.type
_entity_poly.pdbx_seq_one_letter_code
_entity_poly.pdbx_strand_id
1 'polypeptide(L)'
;MASPNSGKDTRDNLVDIVTQLYPDALTRTYIVPPVHLARVPYNTDTVPGTGQEVLVLPSSEQLQKQQGNIQADFAQQHVLHNLQQLGDSGKEVMFVMSELNFKNYLNKPFYAKLTGKLPKPATLPKELRHHGKQGDFDILVIHRLYGILVGEIKSVGKTEASRADTEVVKVIDKAVKQLDKCEVHARHMVSDIAPGLTVRKTLFLPYVSQAQLQRILDDETNFTLQQAVCQSLGAANAAEAVQLCCCSDQLSQPALYWHVTPAVLSQLSTWWQHRMACTVDARLTDQLYLDMVARFVGPATTVSVPCYNGVRVEVRTTGQAVAELGRRLALLVLTLQQLDLMNRDPPLVYITGAPGTGKTVVLVLQGVRWLRQGHDVHVISTLYTTRAVSTSIKQQLQMSLSAGPTPSLTPGSVSYHLYDIFNRKGDVDQAVTDLVACVNNGHLHVLIDEVSFDSR
;
A
#
# COMPACT_ATOMS: atom_id res chain seq x y z
N MET A 1 10.11 42.29 -25.27
CA MET A 1 11.39 41.54 -25.14
C MET A 1 11.20 40.54 -24.02
N ALA A 2 10.93 39.31 -24.36
CA ALA A 2 10.80 38.23 -23.35
C ALA A 2 12.19 37.71 -22.99
N SER A 3 12.49 37.65 -21.71
CA SER A 3 13.77 37.20 -21.14
C SER A 3 14.10 35.76 -21.53
N PRO A 4 15.31 35.45 -22.02
CA PRO A 4 15.70 34.09 -22.41
C PRO A 4 15.97 33.13 -21.23
N ASN A 5 15.80 33.57 -19.99
CA ASN A 5 16.22 32.81 -18.79
C ASN A 5 15.14 31.90 -18.17
N SER A 6 13.85 31.96 -18.60
CA SER A 6 12.79 31.23 -17.86
C SER A 6 12.81 29.71 -17.98
N GLY A 7 13.55 29.15 -18.92
CA GLY A 7 13.58 27.69 -19.12
C GLY A 7 14.71 26.96 -18.41
N LYS A 8 15.80 27.67 -18.14
CA LYS A 8 16.93 27.14 -17.36
C LYS A 8 16.58 27.16 -15.88
N ASP A 9 15.95 28.23 -15.44
CA ASP A 9 15.46 28.44 -14.08
C ASP A 9 14.49 27.35 -13.59
N THR A 10 13.62 26.84 -14.46
CA THR A 10 12.60 25.85 -14.07
C THR A 10 13.16 24.44 -13.96
N ARG A 11 14.13 24.09 -14.83
CA ARG A 11 14.83 22.80 -14.77
C ARG A 11 15.69 22.72 -13.52
N ASP A 12 16.44 23.78 -13.25
CA ASP A 12 17.31 23.89 -12.09
C ASP A 12 16.47 23.80 -10.80
N ASN A 13 15.31 24.44 -10.74
CA ASN A 13 14.38 24.34 -9.61
C ASN A 13 13.84 22.93 -9.37
N LEU A 14 13.57 22.12 -10.41
CA LEU A 14 13.12 20.74 -10.24
C LEU A 14 14.23 19.83 -9.72
N VAL A 15 15.45 20.02 -10.21
CA VAL A 15 16.65 19.31 -9.73
C VAL A 15 16.94 19.68 -8.28
N ASP A 16 16.84 20.96 -7.92
CA ASP A 16 17.02 21.44 -6.54
C ASP A 16 16.03 20.79 -5.59
N ILE A 17 14.74 20.70 -5.97
CA ILE A 17 13.71 20.02 -5.18
C ILE A 17 14.04 18.54 -5.01
N VAL A 18 14.47 17.85 -6.07
CA VAL A 18 14.86 16.44 -5.99
C VAL A 18 16.07 16.26 -5.08
N THR A 19 17.07 17.13 -5.20
CA THR A 19 18.27 17.08 -4.35
C THR A 19 17.95 17.34 -2.88
N GLN A 20 16.99 18.21 -2.59
CA GLN A 20 16.51 18.43 -1.21
C GLN A 20 15.73 17.23 -0.65
N LEU A 21 14.87 16.61 -1.46
CA LEU A 21 14.05 15.45 -1.04
C LEU A 21 14.86 14.15 -0.98
N TYR A 22 15.86 14.03 -1.83
CA TYR A 22 16.66 12.82 -2.02
C TYR A 22 18.15 13.19 -2.10
N PRO A 23 18.76 13.66 -0.99
CA PRO A 23 20.10 14.24 -0.99
C PRO A 23 21.19 13.26 -1.46
N ASP A 24 20.98 11.96 -1.25
CA ASP A 24 21.92 10.91 -1.62
C ASP A 24 21.57 10.22 -2.94
N ALA A 25 20.77 10.84 -3.82
CA ALA A 25 20.30 10.21 -5.07
C ALA A 25 21.44 9.74 -6.00
N LEU A 26 22.62 10.32 -5.90
CA LEU A 26 23.81 9.92 -6.67
C LEU A 26 24.58 8.74 -6.06
N THR A 27 24.31 8.37 -4.82
CA THR A 27 25.08 7.37 -4.07
C THR A 27 24.23 6.26 -3.48
N ARG A 28 22.92 6.46 -3.42
CA ARG A 28 21.96 5.51 -2.82
C ARG A 28 20.79 5.22 -3.74
N THR A 29 20.22 4.04 -3.57
CA THR A 29 18.96 3.68 -4.20
C THR A 29 17.78 4.26 -3.41
N TYR A 30 16.82 4.82 -4.14
CA TYR A 30 15.54 5.28 -3.61
C TYR A 30 14.39 4.52 -4.24
N ILE A 31 13.40 4.16 -3.42
CA ILE A 31 12.13 3.59 -3.87
C ILE A 31 10.99 4.53 -3.49
N VAL A 32 10.13 4.83 -4.45
CA VAL A 32 8.98 5.74 -4.28
C VAL A 32 7.70 5.06 -4.78
N PRO A 33 6.73 4.83 -3.91
CA PRO A 33 6.72 5.13 -2.47
C PRO A 33 7.69 4.24 -1.70
N PRO A 34 8.26 4.70 -0.60
CA PRO A 34 9.23 3.93 0.19
C PRO A 34 8.61 2.68 0.85
N VAL A 35 7.30 2.64 0.91
CA VAL A 35 6.53 1.51 1.43
C VAL A 35 5.35 1.27 0.50
N HIS A 36 5.27 0.07 -0.05
CA HIS A 36 4.10 -0.40 -0.77
C HIS A 36 3.20 -1.17 0.20
N LEU A 37 1.97 -0.72 0.35
CA LEU A 37 0.97 -1.40 1.18
C LEU A 37 0.10 -2.28 0.29
N ALA A 38 0.22 -3.59 0.45
CA ALA A 38 -0.77 -4.50 -0.09
C ALA A 38 -2.16 -4.14 0.45
N ARG A 39 -3.17 -4.18 -0.42
CA ARG A 39 -4.55 -4.00 0.00
C ARG A 39 -4.89 -5.07 1.03
N VAL A 40 -5.11 -4.64 2.25
CA VAL A 40 -5.76 -5.49 3.21
C VAL A 40 -7.26 -5.36 2.91
N PRO A 41 -7.99 -6.45 2.79
CA PRO A 41 -9.39 -6.42 2.39
C PRO A 41 -10.30 -5.98 3.54
N TYR A 42 -10.00 -4.86 4.17
CA TYR A 42 -10.88 -4.28 5.18
C TYR A 42 -11.74 -3.19 4.54
N ASN A 43 -12.99 -3.13 4.94
CA ASN A 43 -13.83 -1.97 4.69
C ASN A 43 -13.56 -0.92 5.78
N THR A 44 -13.62 0.36 5.44
CA THR A 44 -13.67 1.42 6.45
C THR A 44 -15.11 1.70 6.80
N ASP A 45 -15.40 1.83 8.08
CA ASP A 45 -16.69 2.24 8.59
C ASP A 45 -16.49 3.19 9.79
N THR A 46 -17.56 3.81 10.26
CA THR A 46 -17.51 4.72 11.37
C THR A 46 -18.32 4.17 12.52
N VAL A 47 -17.72 4.08 13.70
CA VAL A 47 -18.46 3.65 14.90
C VAL A 47 -19.57 4.64 15.19
N PRO A 48 -20.84 4.19 15.27
CA PRO A 48 -21.98 5.07 15.48
C PRO A 48 -21.84 5.92 16.74
N GLY A 49 -22.12 7.22 16.62
CA GLY A 49 -22.06 8.17 17.73
C GLY A 49 -20.68 8.57 18.21
N THR A 50 -19.61 7.96 17.72
CA THR A 50 -18.23 8.31 18.12
C THR A 50 -17.47 9.10 17.06
N GLY A 51 -17.85 8.99 15.78
CA GLY A 51 -17.10 9.54 14.65
C GLY A 51 -15.73 8.87 14.45
N GLN A 52 -15.42 7.79 15.16
CA GLN A 52 -14.17 7.06 15.02
C GLN A 52 -14.20 6.15 13.80
N GLU A 53 -13.24 6.30 12.89
CA GLU A 53 -13.03 5.37 11.79
C GLU A 53 -12.47 4.04 12.31
N VAL A 54 -13.03 2.94 11.81
CA VAL A 54 -12.61 1.58 12.10
C VAL A 54 -12.48 0.78 10.82
N LEU A 55 -11.68 -0.27 10.87
CA LEU A 55 -11.57 -1.26 9.79
C LEU A 55 -12.51 -2.43 10.09
N VAL A 56 -13.31 -2.79 9.13
CA VAL A 56 -14.25 -3.90 9.24
C VAL A 56 -13.81 -5.05 8.35
N LEU A 57 -13.69 -6.24 8.92
CA LEU A 57 -13.40 -7.45 8.16
C LEU A 57 -14.50 -7.70 7.12
N PRO A 58 -14.16 -7.84 5.84
CA PRO A 58 -15.15 -8.11 4.80
C PRO A 58 -15.71 -9.53 4.94
N SER A 59 -16.84 -9.77 4.31
CA SER A 59 -17.40 -11.10 4.17
C SER A 59 -16.51 -12.00 3.30
N SER A 60 -16.63 -13.32 3.43
CA SER A 60 -15.89 -14.27 2.61
C SER A 60 -16.12 -14.06 1.12
N GLU A 61 -17.30 -13.65 0.70
CA GLU A 61 -17.64 -13.35 -0.69
C GLU A 61 -16.89 -12.09 -1.20
N GLN A 62 -16.81 -11.06 -0.38
CA GLN A 62 -16.05 -9.84 -0.70
C GLN A 62 -14.55 -10.15 -0.79
N LEU A 63 -14.02 -11.00 0.10
CA LEU A 63 -12.63 -11.47 0.05
C LEU A 63 -12.31 -12.19 -1.26
N GLN A 64 -13.17 -13.11 -1.71
CA GLN A 64 -12.99 -13.82 -2.97
C GLN A 64 -12.96 -12.87 -4.17
N LYS A 65 -13.84 -11.88 -4.22
CA LYS A 65 -13.88 -10.87 -5.30
C LYS A 65 -12.61 -10.00 -5.34
N GLN A 66 -11.95 -9.79 -4.20
CA GLN A 66 -10.74 -8.96 -4.11
C GLN A 66 -9.43 -9.75 -4.19
N GLN A 67 -9.49 -11.08 -4.18
CA GLN A 67 -8.30 -11.93 -4.10
C GLN A 67 -7.28 -11.65 -5.21
N GLY A 68 -7.72 -11.42 -6.44
CA GLY A 68 -6.83 -11.07 -7.56
C GLY A 68 -6.07 -9.75 -7.33
N ASN A 69 -6.75 -8.74 -6.78
CA ASN A 69 -6.13 -7.46 -6.47
C ASN A 69 -5.12 -7.57 -5.32
N ILE A 70 -5.45 -8.36 -4.30
CA ILE A 70 -4.57 -8.62 -3.16
C ILE A 70 -3.29 -9.34 -3.64
N GLN A 71 -3.43 -10.33 -4.52
CA GLN A 71 -2.29 -11.04 -5.10
C GLN A 71 -1.41 -10.11 -5.95
N ALA A 72 -2.01 -9.19 -6.70
CA ALA A 72 -1.27 -8.19 -7.47
C ALA A 72 -0.45 -7.26 -6.54
N ASP A 73 -1.06 -6.78 -5.46
CA ASP A 73 -0.36 -5.94 -4.47
C ASP A 73 0.80 -6.69 -3.79
N PHE A 74 0.62 -7.98 -3.46
CA PHE A 74 1.71 -8.80 -2.92
C PHE A 74 2.83 -9.04 -3.94
N ALA A 75 2.49 -9.25 -5.21
CA ALA A 75 3.48 -9.36 -6.27
C ALA A 75 4.29 -8.07 -6.42
N GLN A 76 3.63 -6.92 -6.38
CA GLN A 76 4.26 -5.59 -6.40
C GLN A 76 5.23 -5.41 -5.22
N GLN A 77 4.77 -5.69 -4.01
CA GLN A 77 5.56 -5.62 -2.79
C GLN A 77 6.80 -6.52 -2.85
N HIS A 78 6.61 -7.74 -3.34
CA HIS A 78 7.67 -8.74 -3.50
C HIS A 78 8.78 -8.23 -4.43
N VAL A 79 8.41 -7.74 -5.62
CA VAL A 79 9.36 -7.21 -6.60
C VAL A 79 10.09 -5.98 -6.05
N LEU A 80 9.36 -5.01 -5.48
CA LEU A 80 9.94 -3.80 -4.92
C LEU A 80 10.94 -4.08 -3.82
N HIS A 81 10.61 -5.01 -2.90
CA HIS A 81 11.52 -5.38 -1.83
C HIS A 81 12.81 -6.01 -2.36
N ASN A 82 12.74 -6.91 -3.35
CA ASN A 82 13.92 -7.51 -3.97
C ASN A 82 14.77 -6.44 -4.71
N LEU A 83 14.16 -5.49 -5.42
CA LEU A 83 14.87 -4.38 -6.05
C LEU A 83 15.53 -3.46 -5.01
N GLN A 84 14.89 -3.24 -3.86
CA GLN A 84 15.49 -2.49 -2.76
C GLN A 84 16.74 -3.18 -2.23
N GLN A 85 16.68 -4.49 -1.97
CA GLN A 85 17.83 -5.27 -1.50
C GLN A 85 18.97 -5.28 -2.51
N LEU A 86 18.65 -5.31 -3.81
CA LEU A 86 19.65 -5.17 -4.88
C LEU A 86 20.35 -3.81 -4.80
N GLY A 87 19.61 -2.73 -4.65
CA GLY A 87 20.17 -1.38 -4.48
C GLY A 87 20.96 -1.21 -3.19
N ASP A 88 20.42 -1.72 -2.07
CA ASP A 88 21.08 -1.63 -0.75
C ASP A 88 22.38 -2.45 -0.68
N SER A 89 22.59 -3.39 -1.60
CA SER A 89 23.89 -4.10 -1.74
C SER A 89 25.05 -3.15 -2.10
N GLY A 90 24.76 -1.89 -2.44
CA GLY A 90 25.72 -0.82 -2.71
C GLY A 90 26.37 -0.89 -4.08
N LYS A 91 25.98 -1.83 -4.94
CA LYS A 91 26.53 -1.96 -6.30
C LYS A 91 25.73 -1.18 -7.35
N GLU A 92 24.45 -0.98 -7.09
CA GLU A 92 23.52 -0.34 -8.03
C GLU A 92 22.96 0.94 -7.41
N VAL A 93 23.05 2.05 -8.16
CA VAL A 93 22.45 3.34 -7.75
C VAL A 93 21.30 3.64 -8.71
N MET A 94 20.10 3.60 -8.20
CA MET A 94 18.90 3.73 -9.00
C MET A 94 17.75 4.41 -8.25
N PHE A 95 16.86 5.00 -9.01
CA PHE A 95 15.60 5.54 -8.52
C PHE A 95 14.46 4.67 -9.05
N VAL A 96 13.75 4.01 -8.15
CA VAL A 96 12.65 3.09 -8.49
C VAL A 96 11.32 3.73 -8.12
N MET A 97 10.42 3.82 -9.08
CA MET A 97 9.05 4.28 -8.86
C MET A 97 8.08 3.16 -9.18
N SER A 98 7.04 3.03 -8.37
CA SER A 98 5.96 2.10 -8.63
C SER A 98 4.62 2.84 -8.77
N GLU A 99 3.74 2.29 -9.60
CA GLU A 99 2.38 2.78 -9.85
C GLU A 99 2.30 4.26 -10.25
N LEU A 100 3.30 4.73 -11.01
CA LEU A 100 3.33 6.09 -11.53
C LEU A 100 2.31 6.25 -12.65
N ASN A 101 1.21 6.94 -12.37
CA ASN A 101 0.10 7.09 -13.30
C ASN A 101 0.40 8.13 -14.40
N PHE A 102 0.18 7.77 -15.66
CA PHE A 102 0.39 8.65 -16.81
C PHE A 102 -0.43 9.94 -16.76
N LYS A 103 -1.63 9.90 -16.18
CA LYS A 103 -2.48 11.09 -16.00
C LYS A 103 -1.80 12.16 -15.15
N ASN A 104 -0.99 11.76 -14.20
CA ASN A 104 -0.33 12.70 -13.30
C ASN A 104 0.67 13.57 -14.03
N TYR A 105 1.33 13.02 -15.04
CA TYR A 105 2.22 13.77 -15.93
C TYR A 105 1.46 14.56 -17.00
N LEU A 106 0.51 13.93 -17.68
CA LEU A 106 -0.10 14.48 -18.90
C LEU A 106 -1.19 15.52 -18.67
N ASN A 107 -1.83 15.53 -17.49
CA ASN A 107 -3.05 16.29 -17.25
C ASN A 107 -2.93 17.41 -16.18
N LYS A 108 -1.83 17.53 -15.45
CA LYS A 108 -1.75 18.55 -14.40
C LYS A 108 -1.29 19.91 -14.91
N PRO A 109 -2.14 20.97 -14.77
CA PRO A 109 -1.79 22.34 -15.17
C PRO A 109 -0.52 22.88 -14.49
N PHE A 110 -0.18 22.35 -13.31
CA PHE A 110 1.01 22.72 -12.56
C PHE A 110 2.28 22.30 -13.31
N TYR A 111 2.31 21.07 -13.83
CA TYR A 111 3.44 20.58 -14.62
C TYR A 111 3.60 21.39 -15.93
N ALA A 112 2.48 21.71 -16.57
CA ALA A 112 2.48 22.54 -17.77
C ALA A 112 2.94 23.99 -17.52
N LYS A 113 2.71 24.54 -16.33
CA LYS A 113 3.16 25.89 -15.95
C LYS A 113 4.65 25.96 -15.59
N LEU A 114 5.16 24.95 -14.88
CA LEU A 114 6.57 24.85 -14.49
C LEU A 114 7.50 24.55 -15.68
N THR A 115 6.95 24.03 -16.74
CA THR A 115 7.72 23.30 -17.76
C THR A 115 7.40 23.75 -19.18
N GLY A 116 7.27 25.04 -19.42
CA GLY A 116 6.97 25.59 -20.75
C GLY A 116 7.73 25.02 -21.96
N LYS A 117 8.73 24.15 -21.71
CA LYS A 117 9.54 23.41 -22.68
C LYS A 117 9.45 21.89 -22.58
N LEU A 118 8.68 21.31 -21.61
CA LEU A 118 8.53 19.86 -21.56
C LEU A 118 7.69 19.34 -22.73
N PRO A 119 7.88 18.06 -23.11
CA PRO A 119 7.05 17.42 -24.11
C PRO A 119 5.56 17.58 -23.73
N LYS A 120 4.81 18.27 -24.58
CA LYS A 120 3.40 18.59 -24.29
C LYS A 120 2.52 17.41 -24.63
N PRO A 121 1.35 17.26 -23.98
CA PRO A 121 0.36 16.26 -24.38
C PRO A 121 -0.04 16.35 -25.87
N ALA A 122 0.05 17.55 -26.46
CA ALA A 122 -0.19 17.76 -27.87
C ALA A 122 0.87 17.16 -28.80
N THR A 123 2.07 16.91 -28.30
CA THR A 123 3.18 16.28 -29.05
C THR A 123 3.27 14.77 -28.83
N LEU A 124 2.27 14.18 -28.15
CA LEU A 124 2.23 12.72 -27.94
C LEU A 124 2.30 11.98 -29.28
N PRO A 125 3.08 10.89 -29.36
CA PRO A 125 3.07 9.96 -30.47
C PRO A 125 1.64 9.53 -30.83
N LYS A 126 1.40 9.23 -32.10
CA LYS A 126 0.05 8.88 -32.59
C LYS A 126 -0.54 7.70 -31.82
N GLU A 127 0.29 6.74 -31.42
CA GLU A 127 -0.02 5.54 -30.65
C GLU A 127 -0.61 5.87 -29.27
N LEU A 128 -0.26 7.02 -28.72
CA LEU A 128 -0.68 7.46 -27.39
C LEU A 128 -1.83 8.47 -27.38
N ARG A 129 -2.23 9.02 -28.53
CA ARG A 129 -3.19 10.15 -28.58
C ARG A 129 -4.59 9.80 -28.09
N HIS A 130 -5.10 8.61 -28.40
CA HIS A 130 -6.48 8.22 -28.07
C HIS A 130 -6.63 7.48 -26.73
N HIS A 131 -5.68 6.63 -26.38
CA HIS A 131 -5.72 5.84 -25.14
C HIS A 131 -4.51 6.08 -24.22
N GLY A 132 -3.62 6.96 -24.62
CA GLY A 132 -2.32 7.18 -23.98
C GLY A 132 -2.37 7.79 -22.58
N LYS A 133 -3.50 8.42 -22.21
CA LYS A 133 -3.67 9.03 -20.88
C LYS A 133 -4.07 8.03 -19.81
N GLN A 134 -4.44 6.80 -20.17
CA GLN A 134 -4.84 5.74 -19.24
C GLN A 134 -3.70 4.76 -19.05
N GLY A 135 -3.43 4.36 -17.83
CA GLY A 135 -2.39 3.42 -17.43
C GLY A 135 -1.36 4.06 -16.51
N ASP A 136 -0.47 3.24 -16.07
CA ASP A 136 0.60 3.54 -15.13
C ASP A 136 1.85 2.72 -15.47
N PHE A 137 2.95 3.06 -14.84
CA PHE A 137 4.11 2.19 -14.76
C PHE A 137 3.97 1.33 -13.51
N ASP A 138 3.86 0.01 -13.64
CA ASP A 138 3.97 -0.87 -12.48
C ASP A 138 5.34 -0.65 -11.82
N ILE A 139 6.41 -0.66 -12.62
CA ILE A 139 7.78 -0.32 -12.22
C ILE A 139 8.41 0.59 -13.26
N LEU A 140 9.00 1.68 -12.80
CA LEU A 140 9.89 2.53 -13.57
C LEU A 140 11.20 2.69 -12.79
N VAL A 141 12.31 2.24 -13.38
CA VAL A 141 13.65 2.41 -12.81
C VAL A 141 14.43 3.41 -13.64
N ILE A 142 15.03 4.39 -12.99
CA ILE A 142 16.05 5.26 -13.56
C ILE A 142 17.36 4.86 -12.91
N HIS A 143 18.26 4.27 -13.68
CA HIS A 143 19.55 3.84 -13.21
C HIS A 143 20.63 4.85 -13.60
N ARG A 144 21.55 5.15 -12.66
CA ARG A 144 22.56 6.19 -12.84
C ARG A 144 23.46 5.94 -14.07
N LEU A 145 23.81 4.69 -14.36
CA LEU A 145 24.73 4.32 -15.44
C LEU A 145 24.05 3.68 -16.66
N TYR A 146 22.87 3.08 -16.48
CA TYR A 146 22.26 2.23 -17.52
C TYR A 146 20.98 2.80 -18.12
N GLY A 147 20.48 3.94 -17.64
CA GLY A 147 19.29 4.61 -18.18
C GLY A 147 17.98 4.08 -17.59
N ILE A 148 16.97 3.92 -18.42
CA ILE A 148 15.60 3.62 -17.97
C ILE A 148 15.27 2.15 -18.21
N LEU A 149 14.66 1.51 -17.19
CA LEU A 149 13.97 0.23 -17.28
C LEU A 149 12.50 0.44 -16.93
N VAL A 150 11.60 -0.05 -17.79
CA VAL A 150 10.17 -0.18 -17.47
C VAL A 150 9.85 -1.65 -17.26
N GLY A 151 9.10 -1.93 -16.21
CA GLY A 151 8.71 -3.27 -15.82
C GLY A 151 7.21 -3.40 -15.62
N GLU A 152 6.66 -4.51 -16.04
CA GLU A 152 5.26 -4.88 -15.82
C GLU A 152 5.21 -6.09 -14.91
N ILE A 153 4.44 -6.02 -13.82
CA ILE A 153 4.33 -7.07 -12.82
C ILE A 153 3.03 -7.84 -13.00
N LYS A 154 3.12 -9.16 -13.03
CA LYS A 154 1.93 -10.03 -13.11
C LYS A 154 1.95 -11.09 -12.02
N SER A 155 0.85 -11.16 -11.28
CA SER A 155 0.63 -12.08 -10.15
C SER A 155 0.05 -13.44 -10.58
N VAL A 156 0.29 -13.87 -11.81
CA VAL A 156 -0.20 -15.12 -12.38
C VAL A 156 0.72 -16.29 -11.99
N GLY A 157 0.18 -17.52 -11.97
CA GLY A 157 0.99 -18.74 -11.76
C GLY A 157 0.78 -19.48 -10.43
N LYS A 158 -0.15 -19.03 -9.56
CA LYS A 158 -0.43 -19.67 -8.26
C LYS A 158 -1.41 -20.84 -8.30
N THR A 159 -2.09 -21.09 -9.41
CA THR A 159 -3.14 -22.12 -9.56
C THR A 159 -2.63 -23.43 -10.17
N GLU A 160 -3.40 -24.52 -10.04
CA GLU A 160 -3.04 -25.87 -10.53
C GLU A 160 -2.62 -25.92 -12.02
N ALA A 161 -1.63 -26.76 -12.32
CA ALA A 161 -0.74 -26.69 -13.48
C ALA A 161 -1.41 -26.51 -14.88
N SER A 162 -2.56 -27.11 -15.19
CA SER A 162 -3.13 -27.05 -16.55
C SER A 162 -3.99 -25.81 -16.84
N ARG A 163 -4.64 -25.24 -15.83
CA ARG A 163 -5.32 -23.93 -15.92
C ARG A 163 -4.34 -22.77 -15.84
N ALA A 164 -3.22 -23.00 -15.14
CA ALA A 164 -2.19 -21.98 -14.93
C ALA A 164 -1.57 -21.53 -16.27
N ASP A 165 -1.19 -22.43 -17.15
CA ASP A 165 -0.47 -22.06 -18.37
C ASP A 165 -1.35 -21.26 -19.34
N THR A 166 -2.63 -21.60 -19.51
CA THR A 166 -3.56 -20.80 -20.34
C THR A 166 -3.82 -19.41 -19.78
N GLU A 167 -3.87 -19.27 -18.46
CA GLU A 167 -4.02 -17.98 -17.81
C GLU A 167 -2.74 -17.14 -17.96
N VAL A 168 -1.57 -17.75 -17.78
CA VAL A 168 -0.26 -17.12 -17.97
C VAL A 168 -0.14 -16.55 -19.38
N VAL A 169 -0.49 -17.33 -20.42
CA VAL A 169 -0.48 -16.89 -21.82
C VAL A 169 -1.28 -15.60 -22.03
N LYS A 170 -2.54 -15.59 -21.57
CA LYS A 170 -3.45 -14.41 -21.71
C LYS A 170 -2.93 -13.19 -20.97
N VAL A 171 -2.33 -13.39 -19.81
CA VAL A 171 -1.81 -12.29 -18.98
C VAL A 171 -0.53 -11.72 -19.57
N ILE A 172 0.38 -12.56 -20.07
CA ILE A 172 1.62 -12.12 -20.72
C ILE A 172 1.31 -11.34 -22.00
N ASP A 173 0.37 -11.77 -22.84
CA ASP A 173 -0.02 -11.04 -24.06
C ASP A 173 -0.47 -9.60 -23.73
N LYS A 174 -1.25 -9.44 -22.67
CA LYS A 174 -1.65 -8.09 -22.21
C LYS A 174 -0.46 -7.29 -21.64
N ALA A 175 0.41 -7.95 -20.88
CA ALA A 175 1.55 -7.31 -20.25
C ALA A 175 2.56 -6.77 -21.27
N VAL A 176 2.80 -7.51 -22.35
CA VAL A 176 3.64 -7.06 -23.48
C VAL A 176 3.12 -5.76 -24.09
N LYS A 177 1.82 -5.67 -24.35
CA LYS A 177 1.19 -4.45 -24.87
C LYS A 177 1.29 -3.26 -23.90
N GLN A 178 1.22 -3.54 -22.60
CA GLN A 178 1.41 -2.53 -21.57
C GLN A 178 2.87 -2.05 -21.53
N LEU A 179 3.84 -2.96 -21.58
CA LEU A 179 5.27 -2.63 -21.66
C LEU A 179 5.61 -1.75 -22.85
N ASP A 180 5.11 -2.06 -24.04
CA ASP A 180 5.35 -1.26 -25.26
C ASP A 180 4.78 0.15 -25.09
N LYS A 181 3.62 0.28 -24.50
CA LYS A 181 3.02 1.57 -24.16
C LYS A 181 3.86 2.33 -23.13
N CYS A 182 4.35 1.66 -22.07
CA CYS A 182 5.23 2.26 -21.07
C CYS A 182 6.54 2.76 -21.70
N GLU A 183 7.16 2.00 -22.60
CA GLU A 183 8.35 2.42 -23.32
C GLU A 183 8.13 3.72 -24.09
N VAL A 184 7.04 3.79 -24.90
CA VAL A 184 6.73 4.98 -25.69
C VAL A 184 6.49 6.20 -24.80
N HIS A 185 5.81 6.01 -23.66
CA HIS A 185 5.64 7.05 -22.65
C HIS A 185 6.96 7.51 -22.04
N ALA A 186 7.78 6.58 -21.58
CA ALA A 186 9.06 6.91 -20.97
C ALA A 186 9.98 7.69 -21.94
N ARG A 187 10.06 7.24 -23.20
CA ARG A 187 10.80 7.94 -24.25
C ARG A 187 10.27 9.35 -24.51
N HIS A 188 8.96 9.51 -24.57
CA HIS A 188 8.34 10.82 -24.77
C HIS A 188 8.65 11.76 -23.60
N MET A 189 8.60 11.28 -22.37
CA MET A 189 8.83 12.10 -21.18
C MET A 189 10.26 12.65 -21.08
N VAL A 190 11.25 11.98 -21.65
CA VAL A 190 12.65 12.40 -21.65
C VAL A 190 13.16 12.85 -23.01
N SER A 191 12.30 12.99 -24.01
CA SER A 191 12.68 13.23 -25.40
C SER A 191 13.44 14.52 -25.65
N ASP A 192 13.27 15.53 -24.81
CA ASP A 192 13.96 16.82 -24.87
C ASP A 192 15.29 16.86 -24.15
N ILE A 193 15.52 16.00 -23.14
CA ILE A 193 16.74 15.96 -22.34
C ILE A 193 17.66 14.80 -22.72
N ALA A 194 17.08 13.70 -23.20
CA ALA A 194 17.82 12.49 -23.56
C ALA A 194 17.27 11.88 -24.87
N PRO A 195 17.31 12.60 -26.00
CA PRO A 195 16.83 12.08 -27.28
C PRO A 195 17.61 10.81 -27.66
N GLY A 196 16.87 9.74 -28.01
CA GLY A 196 17.47 8.46 -28.36
C GLY A 196 17.98 7.62 -27.19
N LEU A 197 17.63 7.97 -25.94
CA LEU A 197 17.91 7.10 -24.80
C LEU A 197 17.22 5.75 -24.97
N THR A 198 17.97 4.68 -24.74
CA THR A 198 17.43 3.33 -24.73
C THR A 198 16.58 3.11 -23.48
N VAL A 199 15.32 2.78 -23.68
CA VAL A 199 14.42 2.33 -22.61
C VAL A 199 14.36 0.81 -22.69
N ARG A 200 14.79 0.14 -21.63
CA ARG A 200 14.73 -1.32 -21.51
C ARG A 200 13.39 -1.75 -20.95
N LYS A 201 12.98 -2.96 -21.27
CA LYS A 201 11.68 -3.52 -20.82
C LYS A 201 11.88 -4.86 -20.14
N THR A 202 11.08 -5.18 -19.15
CA THR A 202 11.06 -6.50 -18.50
C THR A 202 9.68 -6.88 -17.98
N LEU A 203 9.42 -8.18 -17.94
CA LEU A 203 8.28 -8.75 -17.20
C LEU A 203 8.79 -9.24 -15.84
N PHE A 204 8.09 -8.86 -14.78
CA PHE A 204 8.28 -9.42 -13.45
C PHE A 204 7.18 -10.45 -13.19
N LEU A 205 7.57 -11.70 -13.03
CA LEU A 205 6.70 -12.86 -12.89
C LEU A 205 7.02 -13.62 -11.59
N PRO A 206 6.69 -13.06 -10.41
CA PRO A 206 7.15 -13.58 -9.12
C PRO A 206 6.59 -14.96 -8.75
N TYR A 207 5.65 -15.51 -9.52
CA TYR A 207 5.04 -16.81 -9.31
C TYR A 207 5.22 -17.78 -10.48
N VAL A 208 5.94 -17.38 -11.52
CA VAL A 208 6.24 -18.22 -12.70
C VAL A 208 7.74 -18.45 -12.75
N SER A 209 8.16 -19.72 -12.86
CA SER A 209 9.57 -20.05 -13.01
C SER A 209 10.05 -19.86 -14.45
N GLN A 210 11.37 -19.69 -14.64
CA GLN A 210 11.97 -19.62 -15.97
C GLN A 210 11.66 -20.89 -16.78
N ALA A 211 11.72 -22.06 -16.15
CA ALA A 211 11.40 -23.32 -16.80
C ALA A 211 9.93 -23.38 -17.26
N GLN A 212 8.99 -22.87 -16.48
CA GLN A 212 7.58 -22.78 -16.86
C GLN A 212 7.38 -21.79 -18.01
N LEU A 213 7.98 -20.61 -17.93
CA LEU A 213 7.90 -19.60 -18.99
C LEU A 213 8.50 -20.11 -20.30
N GLN A 214 9.66 -20.79 -20.24
CA GLN A 214 10.31 -21.40 -21.41
C GLN A 214 9.36 -22.41 -22.08
N ARG A 215 8.80 -23.35 -21.30
CA ARG A 215 7.85 -24.34 -21.81
C ARG A 215 6.64 -23.70 -22.51
N ILE A 216 6.09 -22.62 -21.93
CA ILE A 216 4.97 -21.89 -22.52
C ILE A 216 5.36 -21.22 -23.83
N LEU A 217 6.55 -20.63 -23.92
CA LEU A 217 7.02 -19.97 -25.12
C LEU A 217 7.49 -20.93 -26.21
N ASP A 218 7.92 -22.14 -25.86
CA ASP A 218 8.34 -23.19 -26.81
C ASP A 218 7.14 -23.97 -27.37
N ASP A 219 5.95 -23.82 -26.81
CA ASP A 219 4.74 -24.46 -27.31
C ASP A 219 4.34 -23.83 -28.66
N GLU A 220 4.25 -24.62 -29.72
CA GLU A 220 3.90 -24.20 -31.07
C GLU A 220 2.56 -23.46 -31.13
N THR A 221 1.61 -23.79 -30.25
CA THR A 221 0.31 -23.13 -30.16
C THR A 221 0.43 -21.66 -29.70
N ASN A 222 1.53 -21.31 -29.05
CA ASN A 222 1.82 -19.98 -28.50
C ASN A 222 2.80 -19.16 -29.39
N PHE A 223 3.03 -19.57 -30.65
CA PHE A 223 4.01 -18.91 -31.52
C PHE A 223 3.80 -17.38 -31.64
N THR A 224 2.56 -16.91 -31.73
CA THR A 224 2.23 -15.48 -31.77
C THR A 224 2.66 -14.76 -30.49
N LEU A 225 2.45 -15.38 -29.32
CA LEU A 225 2.90 -14.86 -28.03
C LEU A 225 4.42 -14.81 -27.97
N GLN A 226 5.09 -15.89 -28.37
CA GLN A 226 6.56 -15.98 -28.42
C GLN A 226 7.13 -14.80 -29.23
N GLN A 227 6.61 -14.58 -30.46
CA GLN A 227 7.04 -13.47 -31.29
C GLN A 227 6.84 -12.12 -30.62
N ALA A 228 5.65 -11.88 -30.03
CA ALA A 228 5.33 -10.63 -29.35
C ALA A 228 6.26 -10.35 -28.16
N VAL A 229 6.55 -11.39 -27.35
CA VAL A 229 7.48 -11.28 -26.21
C VAL A 229 8.91 -10.98 -26.70
N CYS A 230 9.41 -11.75 -27.68
CA CYS A 230 10.73 -11.53 -28.24
C CYS A 230 10.88 -10.12 -28.82
N GLN A 231 9.92 -9.67 -29.62
CA GLN A 231 9.95 -8.35 -30.21
C GLN A 231 9.90 -7.25 -29.15
N SER A 232 9.02 -7.36 -28.16
CA SER A 232 8.89 -6.36 -27.09
C SER A 232 10.15 -6.27 -26.25
N LEU A 233 10.74 -7.39 -25.84
CA LEU A 233 11.94 -7.40 -25.01
C LEU A 233 13.25 -7.17 -25.79
N GLY A 234 13.21 -7.25 -27.12
CA GLY A 234 14.37 -7.16 -27.99
C GLY A 234 15.23 -8.42 -27.98
N ALA A 235 14.61 -9.60 -27.80
CA ALA A 235 15.25 -10.92 -27.75
C ALA A 235 15.28 -11.57 -29.14
N ALA A 236 16.36 -12.30 -29.43
CA ALA A 236 16.48 -13.03 -30.71
C ALA A 236 15.67 -14.33 -30.74
N ASN A 237 15.36 -14.91 -29.57
CA ASN A 237 14.63 -16.17 -29.45
C ASN A 237 13.94 -16.28 -28.07
N ALA A 238 13.13 -17.34 -27.87
CA ALA A 238 12.41 -17.59 -26.62
C ALA A 238 13.34 -17.72 -25.41
N ALA A 239 14.47 -18.43 -25.55
CA ALA A 239 15.41 -18.64 -24.45
C ALA A 239 16.02 -17.32 -23.96
N GLU A 240 16.39 -16.45 -24.87
CA GLU A 240 16.86 -15.09 -24.52
C GLU A 240 15.72 -14.25 -23.89
N ALA A 241 14.52 -14.32 -24.44
CA ALA A 241 13.36 -13.62 -23.89
C ALA A 241 13.07 -14.02 -22.45
N VAL A 242 13.16 -15.31 -22.10
CA VAL A 242 13.03 -15.83 -20.73
C VAL A 242 14.11 -15.27 -19.81
N GLN A 243 15.36 -15.19 -20.28
CA GLN A 243 16.45 -14.61 -19.49
C GLN A 243 16.28 -13.10 -19.24
N LEU A 244 15.59 -12.39 -20.12
CA LEU A 244 15.28 -10.97 -19.97
C LEU A 244 14.10 -10.71 -19.01
N CYS A 245 13.30 -11.73 -18.69
CA CYS A 245 12.25 -11.67 -17.69
C CYS A 245 12.82 -11.93 -16.29
N CYS A 246 12.26 -11.30 -15.26
CA CYS A 246 12.54 -11.60 -13.87
C CYS A 246 11.46 -12.54 -13.34
N CYS A 247 11.81 -13.83 -13.23
CA CYS A 247 10.92 -14.88 -12.80
C CYS A 247 11.09 -15.22 -11.31
N SER A 248 10.32 -16.18 -10.80
CA SER A 248 10.41 -16.62 -9.40
C SER A 248 11.79 -17.15 -8.99
N ASP A 249 12.58 -17.63 -9.95
CA ASP A 249 13.94 -18.14 -9.71
C ASP A 249 14.92 -17.06 -9.28
N GLN A 250 14.70 -15.81 -9.65
CA GLN A 250 15.54 -14.66 -9.32
C GLN A 250 15.05 -13.87 -8.10
N LEU A 251 13.92 -14.26 -7.52
CA LEU A 251 13.28 -13.54 -6.42
C LEU A 251 13.23 -14.41 -5.16
N SER A 252 13.05 -13.79 -4.02
CA SER A 252 12.83 -14.49 -2.76
C SER A 252 11.56 -15.35 -2.81
N GLN A 253 11.39 -16.23 -1.83
CA GLN A 253 10.17 -17.04 -1.76
C GLN A 253 8.94 -16.14 -1.52
N PRO A 254 7.84 -16.31 -2.27
CA PRO A 254 6.66 -15.45 -2.13
C PRO A 254 6.03 -15.43 -0.73
N ALA A 255 6.11 -16.53 0.03
CA ALA A 255 5.60 -16.61 1.40
C ALA A 255 6.47 -15.85 2.41
N LEU A 256 7.76 -15.64 2.08
CA LEU A 256 8.76 -14.97 2.90
C LEU A 256 9.50 -13.93 2.05
N TYR A 257 8.75 -13.12 1.30
CA TYR A 257 9.31 -12.19 0.31
C TYR A 257 10.32 -11.19 0.90
N TRP A 258 10.22 -10.90 2.20
CA TRP A 258 11.16 -10.04 2.93
C TRP A 258 12.49 -10.72 3.27
N HIS A 259 12.61 -12.05 3.09
CA HIS A 259 13.82 -12.81 3.38
C HIS A 259 14.61 -13.04 2.10
N VAL A 260 15.42 -12.08 1.71
CA VAL A 260 16.30 -12.17 0.55
C VAL A 260 17.65 -12.74 1.01
N THR A 261 17.89 -14.01 0.69
CA THR A 261 19.17 -14.67 1.02
C THR A 261 20.29 -14.20 0.09
N PRO A 262 21.60 -14.37 0.47
CA PRO A 262 22.71 -14.04 -0.42
C PRO A 262 22.66 -14.79 -1.76
N ALA A 263 22.13 -16.02 -1.80
CA ALA A 263 21.96 -16.79 -3.02
C ALA A 263 20.92 -16.14 -3.96
N VAL A 264 19.77 -15.73 -3.42
CA VAL A 264 18.74 -15.00 -4.17
C VAL A 264 19.29 -13.68 -4.68
N LEU A 265 19.99 -12.92 -3.83
CA LEU A 265 20.59 -11.65 -4.24
C LEU A 265 21.61 -11.84 -5.37
N SER A 266 22.38 -12.92 -5.34
CA SER A 266 23.31 -13.26 -6.42
C SER A 266 22.59 -13.58 -7.73
N GLN A 267 21.49 -14.36 -7.69
CA GLN A 267 20.67 -14.66 -8.88
C GLN A 267 20.02 -13.41 -9.44
N LEU A 268 19.46 -12.57 -8.58
CA LEU A 268 18.86 -11.30 -8.97
C LEU A 268 19.91 -10.35 -9.58
N SER A 269 21.11 -10.28 -8.99
CA SER A 269 22.21 -9.48 -9.53
C SER A 269 22.67 -9.98 -10.89
N THR A 270 22.74 -11.30 -11.09
CA THR A 270 23.08 -11.91 -12.38
C THR A 270 22.06 -11.55 -13.46
N TRP A 271 20.76 -11.68 -13.15
CA TRP A 271 19.67 -11.26 -14.04
C TRP A 271 19.76 -9.75 -14.34
N TRP A 272 19.99 -8.92 -13.32
CA TRP A 272 20.10 -7.48 -13.45
C TRP A 272 21.25 -7.09 -14.39
N GLN A 273 22.42 -7.69 -14.19
CA GLN A 273 23.58 -7.45 -15.05
C GLN A 273 23.29 -7.86 -16.51
N HIS A 274 22.67 -9.00 -16.70
CA HIS A 274 22.26 -9.45 -18.04
C HIS A 274 21.27 -8.49 -18.69
N ARG A 275 20.30 -7.98 -17.92
CA ARG A 275 19.26 -7.08 -18.44
C ARG A 275 19.72 -5.64 -18.64
N MET A 276 20.54 -5.12 -17.75
CA MET A 276 20.89 -3.69 -17.69
C MET A 276 22.29 -3.37 -18.19
N ALA A 277 23.27 -4.19 -17.85
CA ALA A 277 24.69 -3.83 -18.00
C ALA A 277 25.30 -4.15 -19.39
N CYS A 278 24.51 -4.55 -20.37
CA CYS A 278 25.01 -4.87 -21.72
C CYS A 278 25.78 -3.73 -22.37
N THR A 279 25.45 -2.48 -22.08
CA THR A 279 26.16 -1.28 -22.55
C THR A 279 25.95 -0.12 -21.59
N VAL A 280 27.06 0.43 -21.08
CA VAL A 280 27.02 1.73 -20.40
C VAL A 280 26.78 2.81 -21.45
N ASP A 281 25.74 3.60 -21.30
CA ASP A 281 25.51 4.74 -22.18
C ASP A 281 26.40 5.91 -21.71
N ALA A 282 27.46 6.18 -22.43
CA ALA A 282 28.43 7.25 -22.12
C ALA A 282 27.76 8.66 -22.03
N ARG A 283 26.53 8.80 -22.49
CA ARG A 283 25.75 10.05 -22.38
C ARG A 283 25.15 10.26 -20.98
N LEU A 284 25.09 9.20 -20.14
CA LEU A 284 24.53 9.25 -18.81
C LEU A 284 25.53 9.90 -17.85
N THR A 285 25.42 11.19 -17.68
CA THR A 285 26.12 11.97 -16.66
C THR A 285 25.26 12.04 -15.39
N ASP A 286 25.89 12.37 -14.25
CA ASP A 286 25.17 12.61 -12.99
C ASP A 286 24.08 13.68 -13.15
N GLN A 287 24.36 14.74 -13.91
CA GLN A 287 23.38 15.78 -14.20
C GLN A 287 22.19 15.24 -15.00
N LEU A 288 22.44 14.46 -16.05
CA LEU A 288 21.36 13.88 -16.84
C LEU A 288 20.53 12.89 -16.02
N TYR A 289 21.18 12.11 -15.14
CA TYR A 289 20.47 11.23 -14.21
C TYR A 289 19.54 12.03 -13.27
N LEU A 290 20.04 13.10 -12.64
CA LEU A 290 19.21 13.97 -11.78
C LEU A 290 18.10 14.66 -12.57
N ASP A 291 18.36 15.10 -13.78
CA ASP A 291 17.35 15.67 -14.68
C ASP A 291 16.22 14.66 -14.99
N MET A 292 16.58 13.41 -15.26
CA MET A 292 15.59 12.34 -15.50
C MET A 292 14.77 12.06 -14.22
N VAL A 293 15.43 11.93 -13.08
CA VAL A 293 14.75 11.75 -11.80
C VAL A 293 13.81 12.93 -11.54
N ALA A 294 14.27 14.15 -11.71
CA ALA A 294 13.48 15.36 -11.53
C ALA A 294 12.25 15.41 -12.45
N ARG A 295 12.37 14.87 -13.67
CA ARG A 295 11.30 14.79 -14.65
C ARG A 295 10.15 13.91 -14.16
N PHE A 296 10.46 12.76 -13.53
CA PHE A 296 9.45 11.81 -13.08
C PHE A 296 8.96 12.10 -11.65
N VAL A 297 9.84 12.56 -10.75
CA VAL A 297 9.59 12.73 -9.33
C VAL A 297 9.32 14.19 -8.94
N GLY A 298 9.23 15.09 -9.89
CA GLY A 298 9.00 16.51 -9.63
C GLY A 298 7.74 16.77 -8.76
N PRO A 299 7.59 17.99 -8.23
CA PRO A 299 6.57 18.29 -7.23
C PRO A 299 5.12 18.09 -7.72
N ALA A 300 4.92 17.91 -9.01
CA ALA A 300 3.63 17.59 -9.60
C ALA A 300 3.35 16.08 -9.69
N THR A 301 4.35 15.24 -9.43
CA THR A 301 4.21 13.79 -9.49
C THR A 301 3.68 13.28 -8.17
N THR A 302 2.53 12.63 -8.23
CA THR A 302 1.91 11.97 -7.09
C THR A 302 2.06 10.47 -7.24
N VAL A 303 2.47 9.83 -6.18
CA VAL A 303 2.48 8.36 -6.09
C VAL A 303 1.19 7.92 -5.43
N SER A 304 0.52 6.96 -6.04
CA SER A 304 -0.70 6.40 -5.48
C SER A 304 -0.36 5.28 -4.50
N VAL A 305 -0.75 5.46 -3.25
CA VAL A 305 -0.66 4.39 -2.24
C VAL A 305 -1.96 3.61 -2.28
N PRO A 306 -1.92 2.27 -2.47
CA PRO A 306 -3.12 1.45 -2.43
C PRO A 306 -3.82 1.57 -1.09
N CYS A 307 -5.14 1.66 -1.14
CA CYS A 307 -5.99 1.78 0.03
C CYS A 307 -7.06 0.71 0.03
N TYR A 308 -7.70 0.57 1.17
CA TYR A 308 -8.89 -0.26 1.31
C TYR A 308 -9.97 0.16 0.31
N ASN A 309 -10.81 -0.76 -0.11
CA ASN A 309 -11.91 -0.56 -1.06
C ASN A 309 -11.49 -0.07 -2.46
N GLY A 310 -10.26 -0.34 -2.87
CA GLY A 310 -9.77 0.09 -4.19
C GLY A 310 -9.54 1.59 -4.32
N VAL A 311 -9.77 2.37 -3.26
CA VAL A 311 -9.42 3.79 -3.23
C VAL A 311 -7.91 3.92 -3.13
N ARG A 312 -7.30 4.73 -3.99
CA ARG A 312 -5.88 5.06 -3.91
C ARG A 312 -5.73 6.46 -3.29
N VAL A 313 -4.87 6.59 -2.31
CA VAL A 313 -4.51 7.90 -1.76
C VAL A 313 -3.31 8.43 -2.52
N GLU A 314 -3.47 9.60 -3.09
CA GLU A 314 -2.37 10.29 -3.75
C GLU A 314 -1.49 10.99 -2.70
N VAL A 315 -0.21 10.63 -2.65
CA VAL A 315 0.79 11.24 -1.78
C VAL A 315 1.89 11.87 -2.62
N ARG A 316 2.37 13.03 -2.21
CA ARG A 316 3.37 13.81 -2.95
C ARG A 316 4.76 13.71 -2.34
N THR A 317 4.84 13.35 -1.07
CA THR A 317 6.10 13.26 -0.33
C THR A 317 6.18 11.97 0.46
N THR A 318 7.40 11.53 0.75
CA THR A 318 7.66 10.39 1.66
C THR A 318 7.01 10.60 3.02
N GLY A 319 7.06 11.84 3.56
CA GLY A 319 6.43 12.17 4.83
C GLY A 319 4.90 11.97 4.81
N GLN A 320 4.23 12.36 3.72
CA GLN A 320 2.80 12.10 3.55
C GLN A 320 2.48 10.61 3.45
N ALA A 321 3.30 9.84 2.74
CA ALA A 321 3.13 8.38 2.65
C ALA A 321 3.28 7.72 4.03
N VAL A 322 4.30 8.09 4.79
CA VAL A 322 4.53 7.57 6.16
C VAL A 322 3.40 7.98 7.11
N ALA A 323 2.95 9.24 7.05
CA ALA A 323 1.84 9.72 7.88
C ALA A 323 0.53 8.97 7.56
N GLU A 324 0.22 8.77 6.29
CA GLU A 324 -0.98 8.02 5.88
C GLU A 324 -0.91 6.54 6.27
N LEU A 325 0.27 5.93 6.17
CA LEU A 325 0.52 4.58 6.66
C LEU A 325 0.29 4.50 8.18
N GLY A 326 0.90 5.42 8.94
CA GLY A 326 0.75 5.47 10.39
C GLY A 326 -0.72 5.65 10.82
N ARG A 327 -1.46 6.53 10.15
CA ARG A 327 -2.89 6.72 10.39
C ARG A 327 -3.68 5.42 10.22
N ARG A 328 -3.39 4.62 9.20
CA ARG A 328 -4.09 3.36 8.91
C ARG A 328 -3.74 2.24 9.86
N LEU A 329 -2.47 2.13 10.23
CA LEU A 329 -2.03 1.15 11.22
C LEU A 329 -2.62 1.41 12.60
N ALA A 330 -3.01 2.66 12.88
CA ALA A 330 -3.67 3.04 14.13
C ALA A 330 -5.18 2.75 14.15
N LEU A 331 -5.79 2.37 13.00
CA LEU A 331 -7.22 2.04 12.97
C LEU A 331 -7.50 0.70 13.66
N LEU A 332 -8.54 0.68 14.46
CA LEU A 332 -9.02 -0.56 15.08
C LEU A 332 -9.69 -1.45 14.03
N VAL A 333 -9.45 -2.74 14.13
CA VAL A 333 -10.08 -3.75 13.26
C VAL A 333 -11.25 -4.39 14.01
N LEU A 334 -12.44 -4.27 13.45
CA LEU A 334 -13.66 -4.90 13.97
C LEU A 334 -14.16 -5.98 13.02
N THR A 335 -14.82 -6.99 13.58
CA THR A 335 -15.61 -7.94 12.80
C THR A 335 -16.98 -7.33 12.47
N LEU A 336 -17.64 -7.84 11.43
CA LEU A 336 -19.02 -7.44 11.10
C LEU A 336 -19.98 -7.65 12.26
N GLN A 337 -19.79 -8.74 13.04
CA GLN A 337 -20.61 -9.02 14.22
C GLN A 337 -20.42 -8.00 15.32
N GLN A 338 -19.16 -7.55 15.56
CA GLN A 338 -18.88 -6.52 16.55
C GLN A 338 -19.49 -5.18 16.15
N LEU A 339 -19.39 -4.81 14.87
CA LEU A 339 -20.00 -3.58 14.36
C LEU A 339 -21.54 -3.64 14.43
N ASP A 340 -22.14 -4.79 14.06
CA ASP A 340 -23.58 -4.99 14.14
C ASP A 340 -24.10 -4.91 15.57
N LEU A 341 -23.36 -5.48 16.53
CA LEU A 341 -23.67 -5.37 17.95
C LEU A 341 -23.70 -3.91 18.42
N MET A 342 -22.73 -3.13 17.99
CA MET A 342 -22.69 -1.70 18.32
C MET A 342 -23.83 -0.90 17.67
N ASN A 343 -24.29 -1.31 16.49
CA ASN A 343 -25.39 -0.64 15.80
C ASN A 343 -26.76 -0.92 16.46
N ARG A 344 -26.97 -2.10 17.05
CA ARG A 344 -28.26 -2.51 17.63
C ARG A 344 -28.57 -1.88 18.98
N ASP A 345 -27.55 -1.54 19.76
CA ASP A 345 -27.64 -0.93 21.09
C ASP A 345 -28.67 -1.59 22.04
N PRO A 346 -28.59 -2.90 22.24
CA PRO A 346 -29.55 -3.58 23.10
C PRO A 346 -29.33 -3.23 24.58
N PRO A 347 -30.40 -3.28 25.41
CA PRO A 347 -30.33 -2.86 26.83
C PRO A 347 -29.40 -3.74 27.67
N LEU A 348 -29.18 -4.97 27.28
CA LEU A 348 -28.30 -5.92 27.97
C LEU A 348 -27.57 -6.79 26.94
N VAL A 349 -26.23 -6.85 27.06
CA VAL A 349 -25.37 -7.63 26.18
C VAL A 349 -24.39 -8.45 26.97
N TYR A 350 -24.31 -9.72 26.68
CA TYR A 350 -23.22 -10.60 27.10
C TYR A 350 -22.31 -10.92 25.92
N ILE A 351 -21.05 -10.55 26.01
CA ILE A 351 -20.06 -10.82 24.97
C ILE A 351 -19.15 -11.96 25.44
N THR A 352 -19.19 -13.08 24.74
CA THR A 352 -18.34 -14.24 24.99
C THR A 352 -17.38 -14.46 23.81
N GLY A 353 -16.26 -15.09 24.05
CA GLY A 353 -15.28 -15.42 23.01
C GLY A 353 -13.91 -15.71 23.59
N ALA A 354 -13.04 -16.31 22.76
CA ALA A 354 -11.67 -16.63 23.15
C ALA A 354 -10.86 -15.37 23.53
N PRO A 355 -9.77 -15.50 24.30
CA PRO A 355 -8.83 -14.40 24.52
C PRO A 355 -8.36 -13.77 23.20
N GLY A 356 -8.21 -12.45 23.17
CA GLY A 356 -7.78 -11.73 21.97
C GLY A 356 -8.84 -11.47 20.90
N THR A 357 -10.10 -11.88 21.08
CA THR A 357 -11.19 -11.63 20.12
C THR A 357 -11.77 -10.22 20.15
N GLY A 358 -11.19 -9.30 20.91
CA GLY A 358 -11.59 -7.88 20.93
C GLY A 358 -12.82 -7.56 21.80
N LYS A 359 -13.17 -8.39 22.76
CA LYS A 359 -14.30 -8.15 23.70
C LYS A 359 -14.17 -6.78 24.39
N THR A 360 -13.02 -6.54 25.01
CA THR A 360 -12.72 -5.27 25.73
C THR A 360 -12.76 -4.08 24.77
N VAL A 361 -12.35 -4.24 23.51
CA VAL A 361 -12.43 -3.20 22.49
C VAL A 361 -13.86 -2.77 22.24
N VAL A 362 -14.79 -3.72 22.10
CA VAL A 362 -16.23 -3.43 21.93
C VAL A 362 -16.80 -2.70 23.15
N LEU A 363 -16.42 -3.12 24.37
CA LEU A 363 -16.85 -2.46 25.59
C LEU A 363 -16.37 -0.99 25.65
N VAL A 364 -15.10 -0.74 25.33
CA VAL A 364 -14.53 0.61 25.31
C VAL A 364 -15.22 1.48 24.26
N LEU A 365 -15.41 0.98 23.04
CA LEU A 365 -16.08 1.71 21.96
C LEU A 365 -17.52 2.07 22.32
N GLN A 366 -18.25 1.15 22.93
CA GLN A 366 -19.63 1.39 23.39
C GLN A 366 -19.64 2.43 24.52
N GLY A 367 -18.73 2.35 25.45
CA GLY A 367 -18.59 3.36 26.52
C GLY A 367 -18.27 4.76 25.98
N VAL A 368 -17.36 4.86 25.01
CA VAL A 368 -17.05 6.14 24.33
C VAL A 368 -18.28 6.71 23.63
N ARG A 369 -19.08 5.86 22.98
CA ARG A 369 -20.34 6.26 22.35
C ARG A 369 -21.29 6.90 23.35
N TRP A 370 -21.58 6.23 24.48
CA TRP A 370 -22.48 6.73 25.52
C TRP A 370 -21.96 8.04 26.12
N LEU A 371 -20.68 8.12 26.43
CA LEU A 371 -20.07 9.34 26.96
C LEU A 371 -20.21 10.54 26.01
N ARG A 372 -20.03 10.31 24.70
CA ARG A 372 -20.20 11.38 23.68
C ARG A 372 -21.65 11.79 23.46
N GLN A 373 -22.61 10.94 23.84
CA GLN A 373 -24.03 11.25 23.89
C GLN A 373 -24.44 12.02 25.15
N GLY A 374 -23.48 12.27 26.07
CA GLY A 374 -23.71 12.98 27.34
C GLY A 374 -24.16 12.05 28.48
N HIS A 375 -24.06 10.74 28.30
CA HIS A 375 -24.44 9.77 29.35
C HIS A 375 -23.25 9.43 30.24
N ASP A 376 -23.52 9.24 31.53
CA ASP A 376 -22.51 8.77 32.49
C ASP A 376 -22.29 7.25 32.31
N VAL A 377 -21.04 6.82 32.42
CA VAL A 377 -20.63 5.41 32.26
C VAL A 377 -19.98 4.92 33.53
N HIS A 378 -20.48 3.80 34.05
CA HIS A 378 -19.99 3.16 35.27
C HIS A 378 -19.22 1.88 34.92
N VAL A 379 -17.90 1.88 35.15
CA VAL A 379 -17.05 0.71 34.97
C VAL A 379 -16.98 -0.06 36.27
N ILE A 380 -17.38 -1.31 36.26
CA ILE A 380 -17.43 -2.17 37.43
C ILE A 380 -16.39 -3.25 37.34
N SER A 381 -15.63 -3.41 38.43
CA SER A 381 -14.80 -4.60 38.68
C SER A 381 -15.54 -5.50 39.68
N THR A 382 -15.75 -6.76 39.32
CA THR A 382 -16.49 -7.73 40.12
C THR A 382 -15.59 -8.56 41.03
N LEU A 383 -14.27 -8.45 40.86
CA LEU A 383 -13.24 -9.15 41.63
C LEU A 383 -12.02 -8.25 41.81
N TYR A 384 -11.26 -8.46 42.90
CA TYR A 384 -9.98 -7.78 43.09
C TYR A 384 -8.97 -8.07 41.97
N THR A 385 -8.99 -9.27 41.41
CA THR A 385 -8.09 -9.72 40.34
C THR A 385 -8.39 -9.01 38.99
N THR A 386 -9.63 -8.60 38.73
CA THR A 386 -10.01 -7.89 37.49
C THR A 386 -9.84 -6.37 37.58
N ARG A 387 -9.42 -5.86 38.73
CA ARG A 387 -9.23 -4.43 38.99
C ARG A 387 -8.32 -3.75 37.93
N ALA A 388 -7.24 -4.40 37.54
CA ALA A 388 -6.30 -3.84 36.59
C ALA A 388 -6.95 -3.60 35.20
N VAL A 389 -7.75 -4.56 34.73
CA VAL A 389 -8.45 -4.48 33.46
C VAL A 389 -9.50 -3.38 33.49
N SER A 390 -10.35 -3.36 34.51
CA SER A 390 -11.40 -2.33 34.66
C SER A 390 -10.82 -0.92 34.84
N THR A 391 -9.68 -0.78 35.52
CA THR A 391 -8.95 0.50 35.60
C THR A 391 -8.40 0.91 34.23
N SER A 392 -7.87 -0.02 33.45
CA SER A 392 -7.42 0.23 32.08
C SER A 392 -8.57 0.70 31.18
N ILE A 393 -9.75 0.06 31.27
CA ILE A 393 -10.94 0.49 30.54
C ILE A 393 -11.30 1.94 30.90
N LYS A 394 -11.38 2.28 32.20
CA LYS A 394 -11.63 3.66 32.63
C LYS A 394 -10.64 4.64 32.02
N GLN A 395 -9.35 4.34 32.05
CA GLN A 395 -8.31 5.21 31.49
C GLN A 395 -8.48 5.38 29.97
N GLN A 396 -8.75 4.29 29.24
CA GLN A 396 -8.98 4.34 27.79
C GLN A 396 -10.21 5.18 27.43
N LEU A 397 -11.30 5.08 28.20
CA LEU A 397 -12.48 5.93 28.03
C LEU A 397 -12.14 7.42 28.22
N GLN A 398 -11.41 7.75 29.25
CA GLN A 398 -10.99 9.14 29.53
C GLN A 398 -10.06 9.68 28.44
N MET A 399 -9.09 8.90 27.99
CA MET A 399 -8.17 9.28 26.90
C MET A 399 -8.90 9.47 25.57
N SER A 400 -9.88 8.60 25.26
CA SER A 400 -10.66 8.68 24.02
C SER A 400 -11.55 9.94 23.94
N LEU A 401 -11.99 10.45 25.09
CA LEU A 401 -12.69 11.75 25.15
C LEU A 401 -11.77 12.92 24.84
N SER A 402 -10.52 12.84 25.30
CA SER A 402 -9.53 13.92 25.12
C SER A 402 -8.95 13.97 23.68
N ALA A 403 -8.93 12.85 22.97
CA ALA A 403 -8.27 12.71 21.66
C ALA A 403 -9.19 12.94 20.45
N GLY A 404 -10.50 13.04 20.62
CA GLY A 404 -11.47 13.14 19.54
C GLY A 404 -11.88 14.58 19.19
N PRO A 405 -12.62 14.76 18.07
CA PRO A 405 -13.23 16.05 17.77
C PRO A 405 -14.13 16.51 18.93
N THR A 406 -14.16 17.81 19.20
CA THR A 406 -14.94 18.39 20.28
C THR A 406 -16.41 17.96 20.15
N PRO A 407 -16.99 17.27 21.15
CA PRO A 407 -18.39 16.84 21.07
C PRO A 407 -19.31 18.04 20.99
N SER A 408 -20.41 17.91 20.26
CA SER A 408 -21.47 18.93 20.20
C SER A 408 -22.26 19.07 21.53
N LEU A 409 -22.18 18.05 22.38
CA LEU A 409 -22.76 17.98 23.71
C LEU A 409 -21.65 17.88 24.76
N THR A 410 -21.91 18.34 25.99
CA THR A 410 -21.02 18.07 27.14
C THR A 410 -20.92 16.57 27.34
N PRO A 411 -19.70 16.01 27.28
CA PRO A 411 -19.51 14.57 27.50
C PRO A 411 -19.95 14.14 28.89
N GLY A 412 -20.48 12.92 29.01
CA GLY A 412 -20.76 12.29 30.29
C GLY A 412 -19.49 12.01 31.10
N SER A 413 -19.66 11.62 32.34
CA SER A 413 -18.58 11.27 33.27
C SER A 413 -18.31 9.77 33.31
N VAL A 414 -17.06 9.39 33.69
CA VAL A 414 -16.66 7.99 33.90
C VAL A 414 -16.43 7.72 35.37
N SER A 415 -17.24 6.86 35.95
CA SER A 415 -17.11 6.38 37.33
C SER A 415 -16.53 4.95 37.38
N TYR A 416 -15.84 4.62 38.46
CA TYR A 416 -15.29 3.30 38.68
C TYR A 416 -15.76 2.76 40.03
N HIS A 417 -16.24 1.50 40.02
CA HIS A 417 -16.70 0.81 41.21
C HIS A 417 -16.00 -0.54 41.34
N LEU A 418 -15.72 -0.92 42.58
CA LEU A 418 -15.11 -2.21 42.90
C LEU A 418 -15.99 -2.93 43.89
N TYR A 419 -16.56 -4.06 43.47
CA TYR A 419 -17.36 -4.97 44.33
C TYR A 419 -16.79 -6.36 44.21
N ASP A 420 -16.56 -7.03 45.32
CA ASP A 420 -16.14 -8.43 45.33
C ASP A 420 -17.36 -9.33 45.50
N ILE A 421 -18.18 -9.38 44.48
CA ILE A 421 -19.50 -10.03 44.51
C ILE A 421 -19.46 -11.53 44.73
N PHE A 422 -18.33 -12.17 44.54
CA PHE A 422 -18.15 -13.61 44.74
C PHE A 422 -17.67 -13.98 46.15
N ASN A 423 -16.91 -13.10 46.80
CA ASN A 423 -16.29 -13.39 48.09
C ASN A 423 -16.96 -12.64 49.24
N ARG A 424 -17.72 -11.56 49.00
CA ARG A 424 -18.36 -10.72 50.00
C ARG A 424 -19.87 -10.66 49.79
N LYS A 425 -20.64 -11.32 50.71
CA LYS A 425 -22.08 -11.41 50.59
C LYS A 425 -22.87 -10.08 50.56
N GLY A 426 -22.30 -9.00 51.12
CA GLY A 426 -22.93 -7.67 51.12
C GLY A 426 -22.62 -6.80 49.91
N ASP A 427 -21.64 -7.16 49.10
CA ASP A 427 -21.21 -6.31 47.96
C ASP A 427 -22.23 -6.28 46.81
N VAL A 428 -23.07 -7.31 46.68
CA VAL A 428 -24.15 -7.29 45.66
C VAL A 428 -25.22 -6.28 46.01
N ASP A 429 -25.71 -6.27 47.27
CA ASP A 429 -26.75 -5.33 47.71
C ASP A 429 -26.21 -3.90 47.71
N GLN A 430 -24.92 -3.72 48.07
CA GLN A 430 -24.23 -2.43 48.01
C GLN A 430 -24.10 -1.97 46.55
N ALA A 431 -23.72 -2.84 45.62
CA ALA A 431 -23.61 -2.51 44.21
C ALA A 431 -24.97 -2.08 43.62
N VAL A 432 -26.04 -2.80 43.95
CA VAL A 432 -27.39 -2.42 43.52
C VAL A 432 -27.78 -1.05 44.07
N THR A 433 -27.55 -0.82 45.36
CA THR A 433 -27.84 0.47 46.01
C THR A 433 -27.10 1.63 45.37
N ASP A 434 -25.80 1.47 45.18
CA ASP A 434 -24.95 2.52 44.63
C ASP A 434 -25.29 2.80 43.17
N LEU A 435 -25.55 1.77 42.35
CA LEU A 435 -25.88 1.93 40.94
C LEU A 435 -27.27 2.54 40.74
N VAL A 436 -28.27 2.14 41.55
CA VAL A 436 -29.59 2.78 41.51
C VAL A 436 -29.52 4.25 41.85
N ALA A 437 -28.66 4.63 42.83
CA ALA A 437 -28.42 6.04 43.16
C ALA A 437 -27.74 6.83 42.04
N CYS A 438 -27.04 6.15 41.12
CA CYS A 438 -26.37 6.77 39.96
C CYS A 438 -27.28 6.92 38.73
N VAL A 439 -28.54 6.45 38.75
CA VAL A 439 -29.46 6.59 37.61
C VAL A 439 -29.73 8.08 37.35
N ASN A 440 -29.34 8.52 36.15
CA ASN A 440 -29.55 9.91 35.72
C ASN A 440 -30.57 9.92 34.56
N ASN A 441 -31.66 10.67 34.71
CA ASN A 441 -32.73 10.77 33.72
C ASN A 441 -33.30 9.42 33.23
N GLY A 442 -33.32 8.40 34.08
CA GLY A 442 -33.77 7.07 33.73
C GLY A 442 -32.73 6.20 32.98
N HIS A 443 -31.53 6.67 32.78
CA HIS A 443 -30.46 5.94 32.11
C HIS A 443 -29.35 5.56 33.08
N LEU A 444 -28.86 4.33 32.97
CA LEU A 444 -27.70 3.80 33.66
C LEU A 444 -26.89 2.97 32.68
N HIS A 445 -25.66 3.38 32.38
CA HIS A 445 -24.77 2.67 31.47
C HIS A 445 -23.63 2.01 32.25
N VAL A 446 -23.57 0.70 32.20
CA VAL A 446 -22.63 -0.11 32.98
C VAL A 446 -21.77 -0.96 32.06
N LEU A 447 -20.45 -0.96 32.30
CA LEU A 447 -19.48 -1.83 31.65
C LEU A 447 -18.82 -2.74 32.67
N ILE A 448 -18.87 -4.04 32.38
CA ILE A 448 -18.20 -5.08 33.20
C ILE A 448 -17.38 -5.95 32.28
N ASP A 449 -16.08 -6.08 32.54
CA ASP A 449 -15.20 -7.00 31.79
C ASP A 449 -14.71 -8.12 32.72
N GLU A 450 -14.37 -9.26 32.12
CA GLU A 450 -13.88 -10.45 32.80
C GLU A 450 -14.83 -10.97 33.92
N VAL A 451 -16.11 -11.09 33.62
CA VAL A 451 -17.07 -11.75 34.50
C VAL A 451 -16.77 -13.26 34.47
N SER A 452 -16.14 -13.80 35.51
CA SER A 452 -16.00 -15.24 35.63
C SER A 452 -17.31 -15.83 36.20
N PHE A 453 -17.96 -16.67 35.43
CA PHE A 453 -19.01 -17.55 35.95
C PHE A 453 -18.34 -18.79 36.51
N ASP A 454 -18.07 -18.81 37.80
CA ASP A 454 -17.69 -20.05 38.48
C ASP A 454 -18.92 -20.97 38.44
N SER A 455 -18.84 -22.01 37.60
CA SER A 455 -19.82 -23.11 37.63
C SER A 455 -19.52 -23.93 38.89
N ARG A 456 -20.08 -23.50 40.02
CA ARG A 456 -20.26 -24.39 41.17
C ARG A 456 -21.56 -25.16 41.04
#